data_d2b1e5af7f08805091cda434224bb30f
#
_entry.id   d2b1e5af7f08805091cda434224bb30f
#
_cell.length_a   1.000
_cell.length_b   1.000
_cell.length_c   1.000
_cell.angle_alpha   90.00
_cell.angle_beta   90.00
_cell.angle_gamma   90.00
#
_symmetry.space_group_name_H-M   'P 1'
#
loop_
_entity.id
_entity.type
_entity.pdbx_description
1 polymer ?
#
loop_
_entity_poly.entity_id
_entity_poly.type
_entity_poly.pdbx_seq_one_letter_code
_entity_poly.pdbx_strand_id
1 'polypeptide(L)'
;MYDAVTARNILKKDRRPALVAGYIDRIKLAPWSAADWDMFPDALKVRIVKKASTNDGHVLDVEPGDATPAEAPGWARMRRKSGFAHPVIYCNRSTWPKVKAAFANQGVEPPLYWIATATGKAEIPAGAIAAQYLLDVAPGIDVSVVADYWPGVDSPASLTTEPEVELMERITVTPPNAGQNTVRLNLSGSAGAAIVVRPRINRDGVSKPMWVGNIFAWGSDKTGVGHNPKTDPNYDDRLTSHRRFALPGAVWADLEYSAAEAFEIDVVG
;
A
#
# COMPACT_ATOMS: atom_id res chain seq x y z
N MET A 1 1.82 7.26 0.33
CA MET A 1 1.46 7.55 -1.08
C MET A 1 1.79 8.99 -1.39
N TYR A 2 2.31 9.24 -2.57
CA TYR A 2 2.49 10.58 -3.12
C TYR A 2 1.50 10.79 -4.26
N ASP A 3 0.91 11.97 -4.35
CA ASP A 3 0.15 12.40 -5.51
C ASP A 3 0.69 13.74 -6.04
N ALA A 4 0.65 13.90 -7.33
CA ALA A 4 1.16 15.09 -8.00
C ALA A 4 0.51 15.31 -9.36
N VAL A 5 0.39 16.60 -9.75
CA VAL A 5 0.01 16.96 -11.10
C VAL A 5 1.12 16.60 -12.09
N THR A 6 2.38 16.78 -11.70
CA THR A 6 3.55 16.46 -12.54
C THR A 6 4.32 15.29 -11.94
N ALA A 7 4.25 14.14 -12.59
CA ALA A 7 4.84 12.87 -12.14
C ALA A 7 6.31 12.99 -11.72
N ARG A 8 7.14 13.64 -12.55
CA ARG A 8 8.57 13.81 -12.30
C ARG A 8 8.92 14.50 -10.98
N ASN A 9 8.00 15.31 -10.43
CA ASN A 9 8.24 15.98 -9.17
C ASN A 9 8.34 14.96 -8.03
N ILE A 10 7.56 13.87 -8.06
CA ILE A 10 7.63 12.81 -7.05
C ILE A 10 9.04 12.24 -6.93
N LEU A 11 9.73 11.99 -8.06
CA LEU A 11 11.09 11.45 -8.06
C LEU A 11 12.13 12.36 -7.41
N LYS A 12 11.85 13.67 -7.32
CA LYS A 12 12.72 14.61 -6.59
C LYS A 12 12.58 14.45 -5.07
N LYS A 13 11.43 13.95 -4.62
CA LYS A 13 11.12 13.73 -3.20
C LYS A 13 11.45 12.30 -2.77
N ASP A 14 11.05 11.33 -3.58
CA ASP A 14 11.26 9.91 -3.34
C ASP A 14 11.55 9.22 -4.67
N ARG A 15 12.70 8.56 -4.75
CA ARG A 15 13.13 7.86 -5.98
C ARG A 15 12.44 6.51 -6.17
N ARG A 16 11.86 5.94 -5.12
CA ARG A 16 11.18 4.63 -5.13
C ARG A 16 9.92 4.65 -4.26
N PRO A 17 8.92 5.45 -4.63
CA PRO A 17 7.67 5.47 -3.89
C PRO A 17 6.97 4.13 -4.02
N ALA A 18 6.46 3.59 -2.91
CA ALA A 18 5.67 2.36 -2.93
C ALA A 18 4.31 2.55 -3.62
N LEU A 19 3.75 3.75 -3.56
CA LEU A 19 2.44 4.07 -4.11
C LEU A 19 2.43 5.50 -4.66
N VAL A 20 1.98 5.67 -5.90
CA VAL A 20 1.81 6.96 -6.55
C VAL A 20 0.40 7.15 -7.07
N ALA A 21 -0.10 8.38 -7.01
CA ALA A 21 -1.37 8.75 -7.60
C ALA A 21 -1.20 9.83 -8.67
N GLY A 22 -1.90 9.67 -9.79
CA GLY A 22 -1.82 10.58 -10.92
C GLY A 22 -3.13 10.69 -11.68
N TYR A 23 -3.29 11.81 -12.38
CA TYR A 23 -4.50 12.15 -13.12
C TYR A 23 -4.49 11.51 -14.51
N ILE A 24 -5.60 10.90 -14.92
CA ILE A 24 -5.75 10.24 -16.23
C ILE A 24 -6.75 10.93 -17.14
N ASP A 25 -7.46 11.92 -16.64
CA ASP A 25 -8.28 12.80 -17.48
C ASP A 25 -7.91 14.27 -17.25
N ARG A 26 -8.37 15.12 -18.18
CA ARG A 26 -7.99 16.52 -18.22
C ARG A 26 -9.17 17.43 -17.92
N ILE A 27 -8.94 18.41 -17.02
CA ILE A 27 -9.76 19.62 -17.00
C ILE A 27 -8.91 20.85 -17.40
N LYS A 28 -7.82 21.12 -16.67
CA LYS A 28 -6.93 22.27 -16.93
C LYS A 28 -5.52 21.86 -17.35
N LEU A 29 -5.01 20.77 -16.80
CA LEU A 29 -3.66 20.26 -17.04
C LEU A 29 -3.70 18.94 -17.82
N ALA A 30 -2.61 18.62 -18.48
CA ALA A 30 -2.50 17.34 -19.18
C ALA A 30 -2.53 16.16 -18.20
N PRO A 31 -3.20 15.06 -18.55
CA PRO A 31 -3.10 13.83 -17.77
C PRO A 31 -1.68 13.27 -17.81
N TRP A 32 -1.36 12.40 -16.87
CA TRP A 32 -0.11 11.64 -16.91
C TRP A 32 -0.08 10.77 -18.19
N SER A 33 1.00 10.90 -18.93
CA SER A 33 1.28 10.06 -20.10
C SER A 33 1.73 8.66 -19.69
N ALA A 34 1.81 7.73 -20.64
CA ALA A 34 2.44 6.43 -20.41
C ALA A 34 3.86 6.57 -19.87
N ALA A 35 4.65 7.49 -20.44
CA ALA A 35 6.01 7.74 -19.97
C ALA A 35 6.09 8.29 -18.53
N ASP A 36 5.05 9.03 -18.07
CA ASP A 36 4.97 9.48 -16.69
C ASP A 36 4.72 8.29 -15.73
N TRP A 37 3.85 7.36 -16.10
CA TRP A 37 3.59 6.14 -15.35
C TRP A 37 4.79 5.20 -15.33
N ASP A 38 5.55 5.13 -16.43
CA ASP A 38 6.73 4.27 -16.57
C ASP A 38 7.91 4.73 -15.69
N MET A 39 7.87 5.97 -15.19
CA MET A 39 8.85 6.44 -14.20
C MET A 39 8.75 5.70 -12.85
N PHE A 40 7.65 4.96 -12.61
CA PHE A 40 7.37 4.27 -11.36
C PHE A 40 7.08 2.78 -11.61
N PRO A 41 8.06 2.00 -12.11
CA PRO A 41 7.82 0.60 -12.50
C PRO A 41 7.37 -0.27 -11.33
N ASP A 42 7.91 -0.04 -10.14
CA ASP A 42 7.67 -0.85 -8.94
C ASP A 42 6.56 -0.31 -8.03
N ALA A 43 6.03 0.89 -8.32
CA ALA A 43 4.99 1.50 -7.50
C ALA A 43 3.59 1.01 -7.87
N LEU A 44 2.75 0.82 -6.87
CA LEU A 44 1.31 0.73 -7.07
C LEU A 44 0.79 2.07 -7.62
N LYS A 45 -0.15 2.00 -8.56
CA LYS A 45 -0.59 3.16 -9.34
C LYS A 45 -2.06 3.46 -9.08
N VAL A 46 -2.34 4.57 -8.43
CA VAL A 46 -3.69 5.10 -8.24
C VAL A 46 -4.02 6.07 -9.37
N ARG A 47 -5.07 5.78 -10.12
CA ARG A 47 -5.52 6.56 -11.27
C ARG A 47 -6.69 7.45 -10.85
N ILE A 48 -6.51 8.77 -10.96
CA ILE A 48 -7.49 9.78 -10.55
C ILE A 48 -8.19 10.35 -11.77
N VAL A 49 -9.51 10.46 -11.71
CA VAL A 49 -10.33 11.19 -12.67
C VAL A 49 -10.99 12.38 -12.02
N LYS A 50 -11.17 13.46 -12.77
CA LYS A 50 -11.82 14.71 -12.37
C LYS A 50 -13.23 14.86 -12.93
N LYS A 51 -13.56 14.10 -13.97
CA LYS A 51 -14.88 14.10 -14.61
C LYS A 51 -15.67 12.87 -14.25
N ALA A 52 -16.85 13.07 -13.69
CA ALA A 52 -17.76 11.97 -13.38
C ALA A 52 -18.27 11.21 -14.62
N SER A 53 -18.07 11.75 -15.83
CA SER A 53 -18.36 11.06 -17.10
C SER A 53 -17.25 10.11 -17.56
N THR A 54 -16.05 10.16 -16.95
CA THR A 54 -14.92 9.30 -17.31
C THR A 54 -15.12 7.90 -16.74
N ASN A 55 -15.37 6.91 -17.60
CA ASN A 55 -15.52 5.51 -17.18
C ASN A 55 -14.15 4.82 -17.03
N ASP A 56 -13.28 5.40 -16.24
CA ASP A 56 -11.94 4.89 -15.92
C ASP A 56 -11.52 5.39 -14.53
N GLY A 57 -10.32 5.02 -14.10
CA GLY A 57 -9.74 5.43 -12.83
C GLY A 57 -10.21 4.62 -11.63
N HIS A 58 -9.48 4.75 -10.55
CA HIS A 58 -9.78 4.17 -9.24
C HIS A 58 -10.49 5.18 -8.34
N VAL A 59 -10.21 6.47 -8.54
CA VAL A 59 -10.62 7.59 -7.69
C VAL A 59 -11.30 8.67 -8.53
N LEU A 60 -12.44 9.17 -8.06
CA LEU A 60 -13.04 10.40 -8.57
C LEU A 60 -12.71 11.54 -7.60
N ASP A 61 -12.13 12.60 -8.14
CA ASP A 61 -11.83 13.84 -7.43
C ASP A 61 -13.09 14.71 -7.35
N VAL A 62 -13.57 14.96 -6.14
CA VAL A 62 -14.78 15.74 -5.85
C VAL A 62 -14.38 17.02 -5.12
N GLU A 63 -13.92 17.98 -5.89
CA GLU A 63 -13.48 19.30 -5.42
C GLU A 63 -14.06 20.43 -6.27
N PRO A 64 -14.01 21.69 -5.78
CA PRO A 64 -14.48 22.83 -6.55
C PRO A 64 -13.75 22.96 -7.92
N GLY A 65 -14.50 22.84 -9.01
CA GLY A 65 -13.98 22.91 -10.37
C GLY A 65 -13.72 21.54 -11.03
N ASP A 66 -13.90 20.46 -10.28
CA ASP A 66 -13.84 19.07 -10.73
C ASP A 66 -15.24 18.43 -10.62
N ALA A 67 -15.37 17.14 -10.26
CA ALA A 67 -16.68 16.54 -10.08
C ALA A 67 -17.39 17.07 -8.82
N THR A 68 -18.72 17.01 -8.81
CA THR A 68 -19.57 17.43 -7.69
C THR A 68 -20.03 16.25 -6.82
N PRO A 69 -20.41 16.49 -5.55
CA PRO A 69 -21.00 15.46 -4.70
C PRO A 69 -22.22 14.76 -5.34
N ALA A 70 -23.04 15.49 -6.10
CA ALA A 70 -24.22 14.95 -6.74
C ALA A 70 -23.92 14.00 -7.90
N GLU A 71 -22.79 14.15 -8.57
CA GLU A 71 -22.35 13.30 -9.69
C GLU A 71 -21.64 12.03 -9.22
N ALA A 72 -21.03 12.05 -8.03
CA ALA A 72 -20.21 10.96 -7.50
C ALA A 72 -20.95 9.59 -7.45
N PRO A 73 -22.23 9.46 -7.05
CA PRO A 73 -22.95 8.21 -7.08
C PRO A 73 -23.14 7.64 -8.48
N GLY A 74 -23.37 8.51 -9.48
CA GLY A 74 -23.49 8.12 -10.90
C GLY A 74 -22.19 7.51 -11.42
N TRP A 75 -21.05 8.16 -11.12
CA TRP A 75 -19.74 7.63 -11.49
C TRP A 75 -19.48 6.28 -10.81
N ALA A 76 -19.71 6.16 -9.52
CA ALA A 76 -19.49 4.91 -8.80
C ALA A 76 -20.30 3.74 -9.35
N ARG A 77 -21.59 3.97 -9.72
CA ARG A 77 -22.41 2.97 -10.42
C ARG A 77 -21.81 2.56 -11.76
N MET A 78 -21.36 3.55 -12.54
CA MET A 78 -20.74 3.32 -13.84
C MET A 78 -19.47 2.46 -13.70
N ARG A 79 -18.62 2.76 -12.72
CA ARG A 79 -17.39 2.00 -12.46
C ARG A 79 -17.69 0.55 -12.05
N ARG A 80 -18.64 0.34 -11.13
CA ARG A 80 -19.07 -1.01 -10.71
C ARG A 80 -19.65 -1.80 -11.88
N LYS A 81 -20.47 -1.16 -12.71
CA LYS A 81 -21.00 -1.80 -13.92
C LYS A 81 -19.91 -2.22 -14.90
N SER A 82 -18.79 -1.54 -14.91
CA SER A 82 -17.61 -1.88 -15.73
C SER A 82 -16.66 -2.87 -15.07
N GLY A 83 -17.06 -3.50 -13.94
CA GLY A 83 -16.27 -4.52 -13.24
C GLY A 83 -15.34 -3.98 -12.16
N PHE A 84 -15.28 -2.66 -11.93
CA PHE A 84 -14.50 -2.09 -10.85
C PHE A 84 -15.32 -1.98 -9.56
N ALA A 85 -15.22 -2.97 -8.69
CA ALA A 85 -16.11 -3.15 -7.53
C ALA A 85 -15.97 -2.05 -6.46
N HIS A 86 -14.78 -1.47 -6.31
CA HIS A 86 -14.41 -0.60 -5.18
C HIS A 86 -14.03 0.83 -5.61
N PRO A 87 -14.96 1.60 -6.21
CA PRO A 87 -14.69 2.99 -6.56
C PRO A 87 -14.42 3.82 -5.31
N VAL A 88 -13.49 4.76 -5.43
CA VAL A 88 -13.07 5.64 -4.34
C VAL A 88 -13.48 7.07 -4.67
N ILE A 89 -13.93 7.81 -3.67
CA ILE A 89 -14.15 9.25 -3.80
C ILE A 89 -13.12 9.99 -2.96
N TYR A 90 -12.33 10.82 -3.63
CA TYR A 90 -11.49 11.81 -2.97
C TYR A 90 -12.28 13.10 -2.77
N CYS A 91 -12.21 13.65 -1.57
CA CYS A 91 -12.77 14.97 -1.24
C CYS A 91 -12.17 15.49 0.06
N ASN A 92 -12.34 16.78 0.32
CA ASN A 92 -11.96 17.36 1.62
C ASN A 92 -13.00 17.07 2.72
N ARG A 93 -12.62 17.33 3.98
CA ARG A 93 -13.48 17.09 5.16
C ARG A 93 -14.83 17.79 5.10
N SER A 94 -14.91 19.00 4.55
CA SER A 94 -16.16 19.77 4.48
C SER A 94 -17.10 19.28 3.39
N THR A 95 -16.56 18.67 2.34
CA THR A 95 -17.32 18.08 1.22
C THR A 95 -17.80 16.66 1.55
N TRP A 96 -17.07 15.91 2.36
CA TRP A 96 -17.36 14.52 2.67
C TRP A 96 -18.80 14.23 3.15
N PRO A 97 -19.39 14.99 4.10
CA PRO A 97 -20.79 14.79 4.47
C PRO A 97 -21.76 14.93 3.29
N LYS A 98 -21.48 15.87 2.38
CA LYS A 98 -22.31 16.07 1.18
C LYS A 98 -22.21 14.89 0.20
N VAL A 99 -21.02 14.34 0.03
CA VAL A 99 -20.82 13.12 -0.77
C VAL A 99 -21.60 11.95 -0.16
N LYS A 100 -21.45 11.70 1.14
CA LYS A 100 -22.21 10.63 1.83
C LYS A 100 -23.72 10.79 1.68
N ALA A 101 -24.22 12.00 1.86
CA ALA A 101 -25.64 12.30 1.66
C ALA A 101 -26.09 12.05 0.22
N ALA A 102 -25.28 12.39 -0.79
CA ALA A 102 -25.62 12.14 -2.19
C ALA A 102 -25.74 10.65 -2.49
N PHE A 103 -24.86 9.79 -1.95
CA PHE A 103 -24.96 8.34 -2.08
C PHE A 103 -26.23 7.80 -1.41
N ALA A 104 -26.53 8.23 -0.18
CA ALA A 104 -27.73 7.82 0.53
C ALA A 104 -29.02 8.25 -0.20
N ASN A 105 -29.08 9.51 -0.65
CA ASN A 105 -30.26 10.05 -1.35
C ASN A 105 -30.53 9.38 -2.71
N GLN A 106 -29.48 8.90 -3.37
CA GLN A 106 -29.62 8.20 -4.65
C GLN A 106 -29.71 6.68 -4.52
N GLY A 107 -29.72 6.12 -3.30
CA GLY A 107 -29.80 4.69 -3.04
C GLY A 107 -28.61 3.93 -3.64
N VAL A 108 -27.41 4.52 -3.66
CA VAL A 108 -26.20 3.92 -4.20
C VAL A 108 -25.35 3.40 -3.06
N GLU A 109 -24.85 2.18 -3.20
CA GLU A 109 -23.89 1.61 -2.24
C GLU A 109 -22.72 2.59 -2.00
N PRO A 110 -22.34 2.86 -0.74
CA PRO A 110 -21.24 3.76 -0.41
C PRO A 110 -19.94 3.34 -1.10
N PRO A 111 -19.13 4.28 -1.58
CA PRO A 111 -17.79 4.02 -2.09
C PRO A 111 -16.80 3.90 -0.95
N LEU A 112 -15.54 3.62 -1.26
CA LEU A 112 -14.43 3.92 -0.37
C LEU A 112 -14.10 5.42 -0.41
N TYR A 113 -13.45 5.94 0.64
CA TYR A 113 -13.16 7.36 0.75
C TYR A 113 -11.67 7.62 0.95
N TRP A 114 -11.13 8.58 0.23
CA TRP A 114 -9.83 9.19 0.45
C TRP A 114 -10.06 10.66 0.81
N ILE A 115 -9.66 11.07 2.02
CA ILE A 115 -10.05 12.37 2.57
C ILE A 115 -8.86 13.31 2.72
N ALA A 116 -8.95 14.50 2.10
CA ALA A 116 -7.99 15.56 2.38
C ALA A 116 -8.25 16.13 3.78
N THR A 117 -7.33 15.82 4.68
CA THR A 117 -7.41 16.25 6.08
C THR A 117 -6.54 17.46 6.37
N ALA A 118 -5.39 17.58 5.68
CA ALA A 118 -4.41 18.65 5.82
C ALA A 118 -3.99 18.94 7.28
N THR A 119 -3.95 17.90 8.12
CA THR A 119 -3.70 18.05 9.57
C THR A 119 -2.23 18.01 9.95
N GLY A 120 -1.36 17.66 9.01
CA GLY A 120 0.06 17.35 9.29
C GLY A 120 0.29 15.99 9.95
N LYS A 121 -0.80 15.25 10.27
CA LYS A 121 -0.74 13.94 10.95
C LYS A 121 -1.17 12.84 10.02
N ALA A 122 -0.38 11.78 9.96
CA ALA A 122 -0.63 10.58 9.14
C ALA A 122 -1.70 9.68 9.80
N GLU A 123 -2.93 10.19 9.90
CA GLU A 123 -4.07 9.51 10.52
C GLU A 123 -5.22 9.37 9.51
N ILE A 124 -5.73 8.14 9.34
CA ILE A 124 -6.88 7.87 8.48
C ILE A 124 -8.17 8.07 9.30
N PRO A 125 -9.08 8.96 8.89
CA PRO A 125 -10.36 9.13 9.57
C PRO A 125 -11.21 7.86 9.53
N ALA A 126 -11.95 7.59 10.59
CA ALA A 126 -12.87 6.45 10.64
C ALA A 126 -13.84 6.46 9.44
N GLY A 127 -13.89 5.33 8.70
CA GLY A 127 -14.69 5.19 7.49
C GLY A 127 -14.01 5.65 6.20
N ALA A 128 -12.73 6.02 6.24
CA ALA A 128 -11.91 6.25 5.05
C ALA A 128 -10.83 5.17 4.91
N ILE A 129 -10.26 5.01 3.73
CA ILE A 129 -9.12 4.11 3.43
C ILE A 129 -7.81 4.87 3.23
N ALA A 130 -7.88 6.18 3.05
CA ALA A 130 -6.72 7.03 2.90
C ALA A 130 -6.99 8.44 3.41
N ALA A 131 -5.94 9.13 3.81
CA ALA A 131 -5.99 10.53 4.18
C ALA A 131 -4.79 11.30 3.61
N GLN A 132 -5.07 12.35 2.84
CA GLN A 132 -4.06 13.32 2.43
C GLN A 132 -3.83 14.29 3.58
N TYR A 133 -2.72 14.15 4.25
CA TYR A 133 -2.44 14.85 5.50
C TYR A 133 -1.42 15.97 5.38
N LEU A 134 -0.58 15.93 4.32
CA LEU A 134 0.36 16.99 3.98
C LEU A 134 0.10 17.48 2.57
N LEU A 135 0.04 18.79 2.41
CA LEU A 135 -0.13 19.47 1.15
C LEU A 135 1.16 20.17 0.76
N ASP A 136 1.49 20.13 -0.52
CA ASP A 136 2.58 20.88 -1.15
C ASP A 136 3.92 20.75 -0.41
N VAL A 137 4.27 19.52 0.01
CA VAL A 137 5.54 19.21 0.71
C VAL A 137 6.78 19.48 -0.15
N ALA A 138 6.58 19.55 -1.47
CA ALA A 138 7.44 20.13 -2.49
C ALA A 138 6.51 20.58 -3.62
N PRO A 139 6.92 21.48 -4.53
CA PRO A 139 6.02 22.09 -5.51
C PRO A 139 5.13 21.06 -6.22
N GLY A 140 3.82 21.09 -5.91
CA GLY A 140 2.79 20.24 -6.50
C GLY A 140 2.87 18.77 -6.08
N ILE A 141 3.37 18.46 -4.88
CA ILE A 141 3.38 17.10 -4.31
C ILE A 141 2.63 17.10 -3.01
N ASP A 142 1.63 16.25 -2.91
CA ASP A 142 0.89 15.98 -1.69
C ASP A 142 1.23 14.58 -1.14
N VAL A 143 1.04 14.39 0.16
CA VAL A 143 1.34 13.13 0.84
C VAL A 143 0.12 12.59 1.57
N SER A 144 -0.16 11.32 1.31
CA SER A 144 -1.23 10.59 1.95
C SER A 144 -0.72 9.39 2.73
N VAL A 145 -1.33 9.14 3.88
CA VAL A 145 -1.35 7.84 4.55
C VAL A 145 -2.47 7.00 3.93
N VAL A 146 -2.21 5.72 3.72
CA VAL A 146 -3.16 4.77 3.14
C VAL A 146 -3.30 3.54 4.04
N ALA A 147 -4.45 2.89 3.99
CA ALA A 147 -4.65 1.62 4.67
C ALA A 147 -3.69 0.54 4.10
N ASP A 148 -3.44 -0.50 4.88
CA ASP A 148 -2.55 -1.61 4.48
C ASP A 148 -3.02 -2.34 3.22
N TYR A 149 -4.29 -2.25 2.90
CA TYR A 149 -4.90 -2.80 1.70
C TYR A 149 -5.89 -1.80 1.09
N TRP A 150 -5.70 -1.51 -0.19
CA TRP A 150 -6.59 -0.67 -0.99
C TRP A 150 -7.30 -1.51 -2.07
N PRO A 151 -8.56 -1.93 -1.86
CA PRO A 151 -9.29 -2.77 -2.82
C PRO A 151 -9.32 -2.17 -4.23
N GLY A 152 -8.89 -2.96 -5.22
CA GLY A 152 -8.87 -2.56 -6.63
C GLY A 152 -7.65 -1.74 -7.06
N VAL A 153 -6.77 -1.36 -6.14
CA VAL A 153 -5.45 -0.77 -6.40
C VAL A 153 -4.36 -1.78 -6.06
N ASP A 154 -4.38 -2.27 -4.82
CA ASP A 154 -3.60 -3.46 -4.51
C ASP A 154 -4.18 -4.59 -5.34
N SER A 155 -3.38 -5.08 -6.26
CA SER A 155 -3.82 -6.16 -7.14
C SER A 155 -4.30 -7.34 -6.30
N PRO A 156 -5.45 -7.95 -6.64
CA PRO A 156 -5.73 -9.28 -6.12
C PRO A 156 -4.59 -10.27 -6.45
N ALA A 157 -3.74 -9.98 -7.43
CA ALA A 157 -2.49 -10.71 -7.66
C ALA A 157 -1.42 -10.50 -6.58
N SER A 158 -1.55 -9.49 -5.71
CA SER A 158 -0.87 -9.48 -4.40
C SER A 158 -1.60 -10.35 -3.38
N LEU A 159 -2.85 -10.72 -3.67
CA LEU A 159 -3.64 -11.69 -2.90
C LEU A 159 -3.99 -12.94 -3.73
N THR A 160 -3.74 -12.95 -5.05
CA THR A 160 -4.07 -14.07 -5.93
C THR A 160 -3.05 -14.25 -7.03
N THR A 161 -2.49 -15.29 -6.97
CA THR A 161 -1.77 -16.31 -7.70
C THR A 161 -0.37 -16.52 -7.15
N GLU A 162 -0.19 -16.21 -5.88
CA GLU A 162 0.45 -17.23 -5.09
C GLU A 162 -0.56 -18.40 -5.03
N PRO A 163 -0.19 -19.64 -5.30
CA PRO A 163 -1.01 -20.78 -4.90
C PRO A 163 -1.45 -20.48 -3.47
N GLU A 164 -2.66 -20.80 -3.11
CA GLU A 164 -3.22 -20.60 -1.75
C GLU A 164 -2.11 -20.97 -0.77
N VAL A 165 -1.37 -19.96 -0.32
CA VAL A 165 -0.14 -20.18 0.45
C VAL A 165 -0.69 -20.41 1.83
N GLU A 166 -0.85 -21.68 2.14
CA GLU A 166 -1.41 -22.10 3.39
C GLU A 166 -0.54 -21.49 4.50
N LEU A 167 -1.15 -20.66 5.34
CA LEU A 167 -0.50 -20.17 6.56
C LEU A 167 -0.19 -21.42 7.39
N MET A 168 1.06 -21.83 7.37
CA MET A 168 1.50 -23.01 8.14
C MET A 168 1.55 -22.69 9.62
N GLU A 169 2.06 -21.53 9.97
CA GLU A 169 2.25 -21.14 11.37
C GLU A 169 2.40 -19.62 11.51
N ARG A 170 1.86 -19.07 12.61
CA ARG A 170 2.20 -17.73 13.08
C ARG A 170 2.97 -17.81 14.38
N ILE A 171 4.15 -17.23 14.39
CA ILE A 171 5.09 -17.26 15.51
C ILE A 171 5.22 -15.85 16.08
N THR A 172 5.01 -15.70 17.39
CA THR A 172 5.38 -14.46 18.09
C THR A 172 6.81 -14.59 18.59
N VAL A 173 7.67 -13.71 18.12
CA VAL A 173 9.07 -13.64 18.53
C VAL A 173 9.24 -12.55 19.58
N THR A 174 9.69 -12.90 20.76
CA THR A 174 10.06 -11.96 21.82
C THR A 174 11.58 -11.84 21.84
N PRO A 175 12.15 -10.69 21.44
CA PRO A 175 13.60 -10.50 21.43
C PRO A 175 14.18 -10.67 22.84
N PRO A 176 15.24 -11.44 23.03
CA PRO A 176 15.91 -11.56 24.34
C PRO A 176 16.65 -10.27 24.74
N ASN A 177 17.01 -9.45 23.75
CA ASN A 177 17.64 -8.14 23.94
C ASN A 177 17.40 -7.26 22.70
N ALA A 178 17.72 -5.97 22.77
CA ALA A 178 17.59 -5.02 21.65
C ALA A 178 18.71 -5.14 20.60
N GLY A 179 19.70 -6.02 20.80
CA GLY A 179 20.79 -6.25 19.86
C GLY A 179 20.43 -7.21 18.73
N GLN A 180 21.44 -7.69 18.03
CA GLN A 180 21.30 -8.69 16.99
C GLN A 180 20.92 -10.05 17.59
N ASN A 181 19.87 -10.66 17.08
CA ASN A 181 19.33 -11.94 17.49
C ASN A 181 19.09 -12.80 16.25
N THR A 182 18.88 -14.10 16.45
CA THR A 182 18.54 -15.04 15.38
C THR A 182 17.35 -15.90 15.83
N VAL A 183 16.41 -16.12 14.90
CA VAL A 183 15.32 -17.09 15.08
C VAL A 183 15.35 -18.11 13.97
N ARG A 184 15.21 -19.39 14.33
CA ARG A 184 15.09 -20.49 13.38
C ARG A 184 13.64 -20.80 13.09
N LEU A 185 13.31 -20.95 11.82
CA LEU A 185 11.99 -21.21 11.30
C LEU A 185 11.99 -22.48 10.46
N ASN A 186 10.98 -23.32 10.63
CA ASN A 186 10.72 -24.46 9.77
C ASN A 186 9.83 -24.04 8.63
N LEU A 187 10.13 -24.48 7.41
CA LEU A 187 9.44 -24.11 6.19
C LEU A 187 8.94 -25.38 5.47
N SER A 188 8.01 -25.20 4.54
CA SER A 188 7.37 -26.32 3.83
C SER A 188 8.25 -27.07 2.84
N GLY A 189 9.31 -26.44 2.36
CA GLY A 189 10.09 -26.95 1.21
C GLY A 189 9.41 -26.77 -0.14
N SER A 190 8.26 -26.10 -0.19
CA SER A 190 7.52 -25.86 -1.42
C SER A 190 8.13 -24.75 -2.25
N ALA A 191 7.71 -24.64 -3.51
CA ALA A 191 8.09 -23.53 -4.38
C ALA A 191 7.53 -22.19 -3.88
N GLY A 192 6.44 -22.21 -3.09
CA GLY A 192 5.81 -21.05 -2.48
C GLY A 192 6.33 -20.68 -1.09
N ALA A 193 7.27 -21.45 -0.52
CA ALA A 193 7.79 -21.21 0.82
C ALA A 193 8.29 -19.77 1.01
N ALA A 194 7.83 -19.13 2.06
CA ALA A 194 8.19 -17.77 2.40
C ALA A 194 8.00 -17.48 3.90
N ILE A 195 8.52 -16.36 4.35
CA ILE A 195 8.17 -15.76 5.64
C ILE A 195 7.65 -14.36 5.46
N VAL A 196 6.67 -13.95 6.28
CA VAL A 196 6.21 -12.57 6.37
C VAL A 196 6.54 -12.04 7.76
N VAL A 197 7.49 -11.13 7.82
CA VAL A 197 7.89 -10.49 9.09
C VAL A 197 6.98 -9.30 9.35
N ARG A 198 6.35 -9.27 10.53
CA ARG A 198 5.37 -8.26 10.94
C ARG A 198 5.85 -7.50 12.17
N PRO A 199 6.43 -6.31 12.00
CA PRO A 199 6.71 -5.43 13.13
C PRO A 199 5.44 -5.10 13.90
N ARG A 200 5.53 -5.00 15.22
CA ARG A 200 4.38 -4.62 16.04
C ARG A 200 4.04 -3.15 15.84
N ILE A 201 2.79 -2.87 15.53
CA ILE A 201 2.25 -1.52 15.48
C ILE A 201 1.78 -1.14 16.88
N ASN A 202 2.29 -0.04 17.43
CA ASN A 202 1.85 0.48 18.71
C ASN A 202 0.41 0.99 18.64
N ARG A 203 -0.25 1.10 19.80
CA ARG A 203 -1.61 1.69 19.91
C ARG A 203 -1.73 3.08 19.32
N ASP A 204 -0.63 3.81 19.21
CA ASP A 204 -0.56 5.16 18.63
C ASP A 204 -0.34 5.15 17.11
N GLY A 205 -0.42 3.99 16.45
CA GLY A 205 -0.20 3.84 15.01
C GLY A 205 1.26 3.97 14.56
N VAL A 206 2.20 4.11 15.48
CA VAL A 206 3.62 4.18 15.20
C VAL A 206 4.22 2.80 15.38
N SER A 207 4.58 2.14 14.28
CA SER A 207 5.37 0.91 14.36
C SER A 207 6.76 1.24 14.90
N LYS A 208 7.21 0.54 15.92
CA LYS A 208 8.62 0.59 16.29
C LYS A 208 9.41 -0.15 15.22
N PRO A 209 10.42 0.51 14.61
CA PRO A 209 11.20 -0.12 13.57
C PRO A 209 11.95 -1.33 14.14
N MET A 210 12.00 -2.38 13.34
CA MET A 210 12.91 -3.49 13.53
C MET A 210 13.86 -3.57 12.34
N TRP A 211 14.98 -4.23 12.50
CA TRP A 211 15.92 -4.48 11.43
C TRP A 211 15.97 -5.98 11.17
N VAL A 212 15.91 -6.34 9.91
CA VAL A 212 16.13 -7.71 9.45
C VAL A 212 17.54 -7.76 8.85
N GLY A 213 18.38 -8.60 9.40
CA GLY A 213 19.72 -8.87 8.89
C GLY A 213 19.68 -9.93 7.76
N ASN A 214 20.66 -10.83 7.78
CA ASN A 214 20.69 -11.92 6.80
C ASN A 214 19.55 -12.92 7.06
N ILE A 215 19.04 -13.51 5.99
CA ILE A 215 18.18 -14.68 6.04
C ILE A 215 18.97 -15.82 5.39
N PHE A 216 19.35 -16.79 6.18
CA PHE A 216 20.01 -17.99 5.71
C PHE A 216 18.96 -19.10 5.61
N ALA A 217 18.67 -19.54 4.39
CA ALA A 217 17.65 -20.57 4.16
C ALA A 217 18.26 -21.74 3.35
N TRP A 218 17.79 -22.96 3.62
CA TRP A 218 18.26 -24.18 2.94
C TRP A 218 17.11 -25.05 2.50
N GLY A 219 17.23 -25.53 1.26
CA GLY A 219 16.37 -26.54 0.71
C GLY A 219 16.70 -27.96 1.22
N SER A 220 15.87 -28.92 0.87
CA SER A 220 16.07 -30.34 1.19
C SER A 220 17.35 -30.92 0.56
N ASP A 221 17.83 -30.32 -0.53
CA ASP A 221 19.07 -30.67 -1.23
C ASP A 221 20.30 -29.94 -0.67
N LYS A 222 20.15 -29.20 0.42
CA LYS A 222 21.18 -28.36 1.06
C LYS A 222 21.66 -27.18 0.19
N THR A 223 20.96 -26.82 -0.89
CA THR A 223 21.24 -25.60 -1.62
C THR A 223 20.75 -24.41 -0.82
N GLY A 224 21.61 -23.43 -0.61
CA GLY A 224 21.28 -22.21 0.12
C GLY A 224 20.44 -21.27 -0.74
N VAL A 225 19.33 -20.84 -0.20
CA VAL A 225 18.55 -19.69 -0.70
C VAL A 225 18.52 -18.67 0.43
N GLY A 226 18.75 -17.42 0.17
CA GLY A 226 18.72 -16.45 1.25
C GLY A 226 18.80 -15.00 0.79
N HIS A 227 18.41 -14.11 1.67
CA HIS A 227 18.56 -12.68 1.51
C HIS A 227 19.83 -12.20 2.20
N ASN A 228 20.62 -11.41 1.48
CA ASN A 228 21.74 -10.68 2.07
C ASN A 228 21.52 -9.18 1.83
N PRO A 229 21.28 -8.38 2.88
CA PRO A 229 21.03 -6.94 2.75
C PRO A 229 22.19 -6.19 2.09
N LYS A 230 23.41 -6.69 2.19
CA LYS A 230 24.59 -6.04 1.60
C LYS A 230 24.72 -6.25 0.09
N THR A 231 24.04 -7.23 -0.47
CA THR A 231 24.13 -7.58 -1.89
C THR A 231 22.84 -7.32 -2.67
N ASP A 232 21.71 -7.13 -1.99
CA ASP A 232 20.45 -6.75 -2.60
C ASP A 232 20.28 -5.23 -2.63
N PRO A 233 20.38 -4.56 -3.80
CA PRO A 233 20.25 -3.11 -3.90
C PRO A 233 18.84 -2.60 -3.55
N ASN A 234 17.85 -3.50 -3.42
CA ASN A 234 16.47 -3.18 -3.03
C ASN A 234 16.19 -3.41 -1.54
N TYR A 235 17.19 -3.79 -0.79
CA TYR A 235 17.05 -4.16 0.60
C TYR A 235 17.19 -2.94 1.52
N ASP A 236 16.11 -2.55 2.16
CA ASP A 236 16.11 -1.73 3.36
C ASP A 236 15.96 -2.66 4.55
N ASP A 237 16.99 -2.78 5.37
CA ASP A 237 17.03 -3.65 6.55
C ASP A 237 16.10 -3.18 7.67
N ARG A 238 15.59 -1.94 7.58
CA ARG A 238 14.65 -1.35 8.52
C ARG A 238 13.21 -1.61 8.10
N LEU A 239 12.49 -2.39 8.91
CA LEU A 239 11.07 -2.64 8.69
C LEU A 239 10.19 -1.74 9.57
N THR A 240 9.32 -0.98 8.92
CA THR A 240 8.25 -0.19 9.56
C THR A 240 6.86 -0.72 9.20
N SER A 241 6.78 -1.66 8.27
CA SER A 241 5.58 -2.40 7.85
C SER A 241 5.93 -3.87 7.68
N HIS A 242 4.92 -4.72 7.46
CA HIS A 242 5.18 -6.12 7.16
C HIS A 242 5.94 -6.27 5.83
N ARG A 243 6.81 -7.28 5.76
CA ARG A 243 7.55 -7.61 4.55
C ARG A 243 7.60 -9.12 4.35
N ARG A 244 7.32 -9.54 3.11
CA ARG A 244 7.44 -10.93 2.67
C ARG A 244 8.84 -11.17 2.11
N PHE A 245 9.43 -12.30 2.52
CA PHE A 245 10.68 -12.83 1.97
C PHE A 245 10.39 -14.18 1.35
N ALA A 246 10.49 -14.27 0.03
CA ALA A 246 10.32 -15.52 -0.70
C ALA A 246 11.57 -16.41 -0.48
N LEU A 247 11.34 -17.66 -0.10
CA LEU A 247 12.38 -18.65 0.19
C LEU A 247 12.03 -19.98 -0.52
N PRO A 248 11.91 -19.98 -1.86
CA PRO A 248 11.39 -21.11 -2.62
C PRO A 248 12.23 -22.37 -2.39
N GLY A 249 11.56 -23.47 -2.06
CA GLY A 249 12.22 -24.76 -1.78
C GLY A 249 12.89 -24.87 -0.42
N ALA A 250 12.87 -23.81 0.39
CA ALA A 250 13.49 -23.84 1.70
C ALA A 250 12.69 -24.72 2.68
N VAL A 251 13.37 -25.59 3.40
CA VAL A 251 12.79 -26.41 4.49
C VAL A 251 13.05 -25.80 5.86
N TRP A 252 14.00 -24.89 5.97
CA TRP A 252 14.22 -24.10 7.17
C TRP A 252 14.99 -22.81 6.85
N ALA A 253 14.89 -21.82 7.73
CA ALA A 253 15.63 -20.58 7.62
C ALA A 253 16.05 -20.05 9.00
N ASP A 254 17.22 -19.44 9.06
CA ASP A 254 17.67 -18.60 10.17
C ASP A 254 17.50 -17.14 9.78
N LEU A 255 16.62 -16.43 10.50
CA LEU A 255 16.39 -15.01 10.34
C LEU A 255 17.19 -14.24 11.39
N GLU A 256 18.15 -13.42 10.94
CA GLU A 256 18.82 -12.44 11.80
C GLU A 256 17.97 -11.18 11.92
N TYR A 257 17.79 -10.67 13.13
CA TYR A 257 17.00 -9.47 13.38
C TYR A 257 17.51 -8.66 14.57
N SER A 258 17.10 -7.40 14.63
CA SER A 258 17.20 -6.54 15.80
C SER A 258 15.87 -5.84 16.01
N ALA A 259 15.25 -6.05 17.16
CA ALA A 259 13.96 -5.46 17.51
C ALA A 259 13.92 -5.14 19.02
N ALA A 260 13.30 -4.01 19.36
CA ALA A 260 13.11 -3.60 20.77
C ALA A 260 11.84 -4.17 21.39
N GLU A 261 10.94 -4.72 20.58
CA GLU A 261 9.64 -5.26 21.00
C GLU A 261 9.34 -6.58 20.30
N ALA A 262 8.40 -7.33 20.83
CA ALA A 262 7.90 -8.54 20.20
C ALA A 262 7.28 -8.23 18.82
N PHE A 263 7.48 -9.12 17.87
CA PHE A 263 6.95 -9.06 16.52
C PHE A 263 6.43 -10.44 16.09
N GLU A 264 5.73 -10.49 14.98
CA GLU A 264 5.17 -11.74 14.46
C GLU A 264 5.87 -12.15 13.16
N ILE A 265 5.94 -13.44 12.95
CA ILE A 265 6.37 -14.05 11.68
C ILE A 265 5.28 -15.02 11.24
N ASP A 266 4.74 -14.82 10.03
CA ASP A 266 3.93 -15.83 9.36
C ASP A 266 4.87 -16.71 8.53
N VAL A 267 4.83 -18.01 8.79
CA VAL A 267 5.45 -19.02 7.94
C VAL A 267 4.39 -19.46 6.93
N VAL A 268 4.73 -19.42 5.66
CA VAL A 268 3.84 -19.70 4.55
C VAL A 268 4.44 -20.75 3.63
N GLY A 269 3.59 -21.67 3.14
CA GLY A 269 4.02 -22.85 2.40
C GLY A 269 3.44 -23.00 1.02
#